data_7129ec7d929ccbe07e79da651f560f66
#
_entry.id   7129ec7d929ccbe07e79da651f560f66
#
_cell.length_a   1.000
_cell.length_b   1.000
_cell.length_c   1.000
_cell.angle_alpha   90.00
_cell.angle_beta   90.00
_cell.angle_gamma   90.00
#
_symmetry.space_group_name_H-M   'P 1'
#
loop_
_entity.id
_entity.type
_entity.pdbx_description
1 polymer ?
#
loop_
_entity_poly.entity_id
_entity_poly.type
_entity_poly.pdbx_seq_one_letter_code
_entity_poly.pdbx_strand_id
1 'polypeptide(L)'
;KEEKKEKKTPVKEEKKEPKKEIKKEMKPVKEPKKGTVTKTQTENKEVKPVAKEAQPKPEPRKPVVRTEEQVQQMKQDAEKFLTGVFGAMELPVEITMNYDKTADCLEIDFAGEDMGILIGKRGQTLDSLQYLTSLVVNKEQQDYVRVKVDTENYRSRRKDTLENLAKNIAFKVRKTRKPVVLEPMNPYERRIIHSALQGNKYVETYSEGNEPYRHVVVVYKGK
;
A
#
# COMPACT_ATOMS: atom_id res chain seq x y z
N LYS A 1 24.12 -24.32 63.18
CA LYS A 1 25.52 -23.97 62.90
C LYS A 1 25.61 -23.63 61.46
N GLU A 2 25.85 -22.59 61.04
CA GLU A 2 26.45 -21.24 61.17
C GLU A 2 26.03 -20.51 59.94
N GLU A 3 25.28 -19.43 60.03
CA GLU A 3 25.64 -18.04 60.22
C GLU A 3 26.52 -17.46 59.09
N LYS A 4 25.89 -16.39 58.53
CA LYS A 4 26.52 -15.09 58.16
C LYS A 4 27.19 -15.04 56.78
N LYS A 5 27.03 -14.01 55.97
CA LYS A 5 26.87 -12.56 56.23
C LYS A 5 26.43 -11.86 54.94
N GLU A 6 25.58 -10.87 55.11
CA GLU A 6 25.34 -9.75 54.21
C GLU A 6 26.63 -8.97 53.90
N LYS A 7 26.73 -8.44 52.68
CA LYS A 7 27.46 -7.19 52.43
C LYS A 7 26.72 -6.30 51.45
N LYS A 8 26.32 -5.16 52.00
CA LYS A 8 25.76 -3.99 51.35
C LYS A 8 26.84 -3.24 50.58
N THR A 9 26.47 -2.74 49.39
CA THR A 9 26.70 -1.42 48.74
C THR A 9 28.13 -0.88 48.57
N PRO A 10 28.39 0.06 47.66
CA PRO A 10 27.64 1.30 47.52
C PRO A 10 27.36 1.80 46.08
N VAL A 11 26.33 2.62 46.04
CA VAL A 11 25.94 3.62 45.05
C VAL A 11 27.13 4.51 44.66
N LYS A 12 27.28 4.80 43.36
CA LYS A 12 28.05 5.94 42.88
C LYS A 12 27.20 6.80 41.95
N GLU A 13 27.08 8.02 42.40
CA GLU A 13 26.45 9.19 41.81
C GLU A 13 26.92 9.51 40.40
N GLU A 14 25.95 9.90 39.62
CA GLU A 14 25.82 11.07 38.73
C GLU A 14 27.07 11.80 38.26
N LYS A 15 27.10 11.98 36.94
CA LYS A 15 27.55 13.25 36.34
C LYS A 15 26.59 13.67 35.25
N LYS A 16 25.85 14.74 35.55
CA LYS A 16 25.08 15.56 34.61
C LYS A 16 26.07 16.30 33.72
N GLU A 17 25.90 16.20 32.42
CA GLU A 17 26.47 17.15 31.45
C GLU A 17 25.39 18.06 30.87
N PRO A 18 25.72 19.35 30.61
CA PRO A 18 24.71 20.39 30.43
C PRO A 18 24.23 20.49 28.97
N LYS A 19 22.93 20.71 28.83
CA LYS A 19 22.26 21.12 27.58
C LYS A 19 22.81 22.45 27.08
N LYS A 20 23.42 22.46 25.89
CA LYS A 20 23.67 23.69 25.13
C LYS A 20 22.41 24.06 24.35
N GLU A 21 21.73 25.09 24.79
CA GLU A 21 20.75 25.84 24.01
C GLU A 21 21.43 26.53 22.83
N ILE A 22 21.03 26.19 21.61
CA ILE A 22 21.33 26.99 20.42
C ILE A 22 20.08 27.82 20.09
N LYS A 23 20.04 29.05 20.63
CA LYS A 23 19.16 30.10 20.12
C LYS A 23 19.66 30.50 18.72
N LYS A 24 18.90 30.22 17.68
CA LYS A 24 19.04 30.89 16.38
C LYS A 24 17.96 31.95 16.27
N GLU A 25 18.42 33.19 16.24
CA GLU A 25 17.64 34.41 15.99
C GLU A 25 16.96 34.31 14.62
N MET A 26 15.64 34.46 14.62
CA MET A 26 14.86 34.76 13.42
C MET A 26 14.78 36.25 13.23
N LYS A 27 15.42 36.79 12.18
CA LYS A 27 15.21 38.14 11.71
C LYS A 27 13.90 38.24 10.91
N PRO A 28 13.09 39.28 11.09
CA PRO A 28 11.83 39.43 10.36
C PRO A 28 12.07 39.88 8.91
N VAL A 29 11.44 39.18 7.97
CA VAL A 29 11.38 39.58 6.55
C VAL A 29 10.26 40.58 6.39
N LYS A 30 10.61 41.73 5.79
CA LYS A 30 9.73 42.87 5.52
C LYS A 30 8.67 42.53 4.46
N GLU A 31 7.43 42.99 4.72
CA GLU A 31 6.33 43.05 3.74
C GLU A 31 6.70 43.93 2.52
N PRO A 32 6.31 43.57 1.29
CA PRO A 32 6.30 44.50 0.17
C PRO A 32 4.95 45.21 0.05
N LYS A 33 5.07 46.53 -0.13
CA LYS A 33 4.03 47.53 -0.23
C LYS A 33 3.05 47.29 -1.39
N LYS A 34 1.79 47.69 -1.15
CA LYS A 34 0.69 47.87 -2.10
C LYS A 34 1.13 48.62 -3.34
N GLY A 35 0.99 48.02 -4.51
CA GLY A 35 1.08 48.62 -5.81
C GLY A 35 -0.29 48.62 -6.50
N THR A 36 -0.62 49.74 -7.04
CA THR A 36 -1.80 50.32 -7.63
C THR A 36 -2.54 49.45 -8.65
N VAL A 37 -3.86 49.48 -8.54
CA VAL A 37 -4.85 48.88 -9.46
C VAL A 37 -4.76 49.50 -10.84
N THR A 38 -4.53 48.75 -11.88
CA THR A 38 -4.86 49.09 -13.27
C THR A 38 -5.90 48.08 -13.77
N LYS A 39 -7.09 48.56 -14.03
CA LYS A 39 -8.19 47.82 -14.64
C LYS A 39 -7.85 47.57 -16.11
N THR A 40 -7.62 46.34 -16.50
CA THR A 40 -7.70 45.94 -17.91
C THR A 40 -8.86 44.94 -18.02
N GLN A 41 -9.89 45.39 -18.72
CA GLN A 41 -11.00 44.54 -19.15
C GLN A 41 -10.45 43.49 -20.11
N THR A 42 -10.59 42.22 -19.77
CA THR A 42 -10.40 41.13 -20.70
C THR A 42 -11.67 40.29 -20.72
N GLU A 43 -12.20 40.17 -21.89
CA GLU A 43 -13.46 39.52 -22.23
C GLU A 43 -13.59 38.11 -21.70
N ASN A 44 -14.74 37.87 -21.16
CA ASN A 44 -15.22 36.56 -20.66
C ASN A 44 -15.50 35.66 -21.85
N LYS A 45 -14.51 34.83 -22.29
CA LYS A 45 -14.79 33.70 -23.17
C LYS A 45 -15.23 32.54 -22.30
N GLU A 46 -16.52 32.24 -22.38
CA GLU A 46 -17.12 31.01 -21.88
C GLU A 46 -16.36 29.80 -22.39
N VAL A 47 -15.62 29.15 -21.51
CA VAL A 47 -15.06 27.81 -21.76
C VAL A 47 -16.22 26.83 -21.57
N LYS A 48 -16.82 26.39 -22.67
CA LYS A 48 -17.76 25.28 -22.68
C LYS A 48 -17.06 24.06 -22.07
N PRO A 49 -17.74 23.30 -21.16
CA PRO A 49 -17.17 22.08 -20.64
C PRO A 49 -16.90 21.10 -21.78
N VAL A 50 -15.66 20.76 -22.00
CA VAL A 50 -15.26 19.68 -22.91
C VAL A 50 -15.88 18.41 -22.36
N ALA A 51 -16.85 17.88 -23.09
CA ALA A 51 -17.43 16.58 -22.81
C ALA A 51 -16.27 15.56 -22.73
N LYS A 52 -16.12 14.92 -21.58
CA LYS A 52 -15.26 13.75 -21.46
C LYS A 52 -15.80 12.71 -22.42
N GLU A 53 -15.11 12.52 -23.53
CA GLU A 53 -15.35 11.38 -24.40
C GLU A 53 -15.33 10.12 -23.53
N ALA A 54 -16.45 9.43 -23.49
CA ALA A 54 -16.57 8.16 -22.81
C ALA A 54 -15.56 7.20 -23.45
N GLN A 55 -14.54 6.83 -22.70
CA GLN A 55 -13.63 5.76 -23.15
C GLN A 55 -14.49 4.55 -23.48
N PRO A 56 -14.30 3.93 -24.65
CA PRO A 56 -15.07 2.75 -25.03
C PRO A 56 -14.89 1.69 -23.93
N LYS A 57 -16.01 1.14 -23.45
CA LYS A 57 -15.97 -0.01 -22.53
C LYS A 57 -15.07 -1.06 -23.15
N PRO A 58 -14.11 -1.65 -22.42
CA PRO A 58 -13.30 -2.71 -22.98
C PRO A 58 -14.23 -3.83 -23.45
N GLU A 59 -14.18 -4.13 -24.73
CA GLU A 59 -14.89 -5.26 -25.30
C GLU A 59 -14.53 -6.53 -24.54
N PRO A 60 -15.45 -7.47 -24.32
CA PRO A 60 -15.14 -8.73 -23.66
C PRO A 60 -14.04 -9.43 -24.49
N ARG A 61 -12.85 -9.55 -23.88
CA ARG A 61 -11.71 -10.21 -24.53
C ARG A 61 -12.14 -11.63 -24.90
N LYS A 62 -11.94 -12.00 -26.18
CA LYS A 62 -12.18 -13.37 -26.64
C LYS A 62 -11.34 -14.31 -25.77
N PRO A 63 -11.85 -15.47 -25.36
CA PRO A 63 -11.08 -16.43 -24.60
C PRO A 63 -9.84 -16.83 -25.43
N VAL A 64 -8.67 -16.50 -24.92
CA VAL A 64 -7.39 -16.90 -25.53
C VAL A 64 -7.19 -18.36 -25.18
N VAL A 65 -7.19 -19.23 -26.18
CA VAL A 65 -6.90 -20.66 -26.01
C VAL A 65 -5.41 -20.86 -26.17
N ARG A 66 -4.72 -21.06 -25.05
CA ARG A 66 -3.28 -21.37 -25.04
C ARG A 66 -3.05 -22.85 -25.21
N THR A 67 -1.97 -23.21 -25.90
CA THR A 67 -1.52 -24.58 -25.98
C THR A 67 -0.88 -25.03 -24.65
N GLU A 68 -0.87 -26.32 -24.39
CA GLU A 68 -0.25 -26.85 -23.16
C GLU A 68 1.26 -26.57 -23.12
N GLU A 69 1.91 -26.54 -24.27
CA GLU A 69 3.32 -26.16 -24.41
C GLU A 69 3.57 -24.72 -23.97
N GLN A 70 2.72 -23.77 -24.39
CA GLN A 70 2.83 -22.36 -23.95
C GLN A 70 2.63 -22.23 -22.43
N VAL A 71 1.66 -22.94 -21.87
CA VAL A 71 1.43 -22.95 -20.43
C VAL A 71 2.63 -23.52 -19.67
N GLN A 72 3.22 -24.60 -20.18
CA GLN A 72 4.40 -25.22 -19.58
C GLN A 72 5.62 -24.31 -19.63
N GLN A 73 5.83 -23.64 -20.76
CA GLN A 73 6.92 -22.65 -20.90
C GLN A 73 6.76 -21.49 -19.90
N MET A 74 5.56 -20.92 -19.78
CA MET A 74 5.29 -19.87 -18.81
C MET A 74 5.57 -20.28 -17.37
N LYS A 75 5.19 -21.51 -17.00
CA LYS A 75 5.49 -22.08 -15.68
C LYS A 75 6.99 -22.23 -15.45
N GLN A 76 7.71 -22.74 -16.42
CA GLN A 76 9.17 -22.90 -16.34
C GLN A 76 9.90 -21.56 -16.20
N ASP A 77 9.49 -20.55 -16.96
CA ASP A 77 10.08 -19.20 -16.88
C ASP A 77 9.82 -18.55 -15.53
N ALA A 78 8.60 -18.68 -15.02
CA ALA A 78 8.24 -18.20 -13.68
C ALA A 78 9.02 -18.94 -12.59
N GLU A 79 9.10 -20.27 -12.65
CA GLU A 79 9.81 -21.11 -11.69
C GLU A 79 11.29 -20.78 -11.66
N LYS A 80 11.93 -20.71 -12.82
CA LYS A 80 13.36 -20.36 -12.96
C LYS A 80 13.66 -18.99 -12.35
N PHE A 81 12.81 -18.00 -12.62
CA PHE A 81 12.97 -16.67 -12.07
C PHE A 81 12.81 -16.65 -10.54
N LEU A 82 11.73 -17.25 -10.04
CA LEU A 82 11.41 -17.25 -8.60
C LEU A 82 12.43 -18.06 -7.80
N THR A 83 12.84 -19.23 -8.30
CA THR A 83 13.87 -20.05 -7.66
C THR A 83 15.21 -19.30 -7.59
N GLY A 84 15.57 -18.56 -8.65
CA GLY A 84 16.74 -17.68 -8.64
C GLY A 84 16.67 -16.58 -7.59
N VAL A 85 15.51 -15.91 -7.44
CA VAL A 85 15.29 -14.87 -6.44
C VAL A 85 15.36 -15.47 -5.03
N PHE A 86 14.63 -16.56 -4.77
CA PHE A 86 14.59 -17.17 -3.43
C PHE A 86 15.94 -17.79 -3.05
N GLY A 87 16.65 -18.37 -4.02
CA GLY A 87 18.01 -18.85 -3.79
C GLY A 87 18.98 -17.72 -3.41
N ALA A 88 18.90 -16.57 -4.05
CA ALA A 88 19.69 -15.39 -3.70
C ALA A 88 19.31 -14.78 -2.33
N MET A 89 18.09 -15.01 -1.86
CA MET A 89 17.61 -14.61 -0.53
C MET A 89 17.88 -15.68 0.54
N GLU A 90 18.41 -16.84 0.17
CA GLU A 90 18.64 -18.00 1.05
C GLU A 90 17.34 -18.48 1.75
N LEU A 91 16.20 -18.32 1.09
CA LEU A 91 14.89 -18.70 1.62
C LEU A 91 14.43 -20.03 1.01
N PRO A 92 14.20 -21.07 1.82
CA PRO A 92 13.56 -22.30 1.37
C PRO A 92 12.08 -22.07 1.15
N VAL A 93 11.65 -21.99 -0.11
CA VAL A 93 10.27 -21.72 -0.51
C VAL A 93 9.77 -22.81 -1.43
N GLU A 94 8.64 -23.40 -1.11
CA GLU A 94 7.90 -24.28 -2.00
C GLU A 94 7.00 -23.42 -2.92
N ILE A 95 7.11 -23.67 -4.24
CA ILE A 95 6.36 -22.90 -5.24
C ILE A 95 5.33 -23.83 -5.87
N THR A 96 4.06 -23.50 -5.73
CA THR A 96 2.94 -24.21 -6.38
C THR A 96 2.36 -23.33 -7.47
N MET A 97 2.19 -23.88 -8.70
CA MET A 97 1.68 -23.13 -9.84
C MET A 97 0.47 -23.81 -10.46
N ASN A 98 -0.61 -23.08 -10.60
CA ASN A 98 -1.82 -23.50 -11.27
C ASN A 98 -2.20 -22.51 -12.38
N TYR A 99 -2.63 -23.03 -13.55
CA TYR A 99 -3.10 -22.19 -14.64
C TYR A 99 -4.62 -22.35 -14.80
N ASP A 100 -5.34 -21.25 -14.57
CA ASP A 100 -6.78 -21.17 -14.81
C ASP A 100 -7.04 -20.81 -16.28
N LYS A 101 -7.47 -21.81 -17.07
CA LYS A 101 -7.81 -21.65 -18.48
C LYS A 101 -9.00 -20.69 -18.70
N THR A 102 -9.89 -20.58 -17.72
CA THR A 102 -11.10 -19.74 -17.83
C THR A 102 -10.79 -18.26 -17.66
N ALA A 103 -9.92 -17.95 -16.72
CA ALA A 103 -9.52 -16.59 -16.41
C ALA A 103 -8.26 -16.11 -17.15
N ASP A 104 -7.59 -16.99 -17.92
CA ASP A 104 -6.25 -16.81 -18.50
C ASP A 104 -5.28 -16.25 -17.45
N CYS A 105 -5.18 -16.97 -16.35
CA CYS A 105 -4.44 -16.54 -15.17
C CYS A 105 -3.48 -17.62 -14.67
N LEU A 106 -2.21 -17.27 -14.50
CA LEU A 106 -1.25 -18.11 -13.81
C LEU A 106 -1.27 -17.74 -12.31
N GLU A 107 -1.79 -18.65 -11.50
CA GLU A 107 -1.80 -18.53 -10.03
C GLU A 107 -0.57 -19.22 -9.46
N ILE A 108 0.15 -18.52 -8.60
CA ILE A 108 1.39 -18.95 -7.97
C ILE A 108 1.24 -18.77 -6.47
N ASP A 109 1.36 -19.83 -5.71
CA ASP A 109 1.33 -19.83 -4.26
C ASP A 109 2.70 -20.21 -3.69
N PHE A 110 3.12 -19.49 -2.66
CA PHE A 110 4.35 -19.74 -1.92
C PHE A 110 4.04 -20.33 -0.56
N ALA A 111 4.80 -21.36 -0.18
CA ALA A 111 4.76 -21.97 1.14
C ALA A 111 6.17 -22.12 1.74
N GLY A 112 6.32 -21.94 3.05
CA GLY A 112 7.58 -22.06 3.76
C GLY A 112 7.50 -21.46 5.17
N GLU A 113 8.61 -21.48 5.89
CA GLU A 113 8.66 -21.03 7.29
C GLU A 113 8.61 -19.48 7.42
N ASP A 114 9.38 -18.77 6.59
CA ASP A 114 9.57 -17.32 6.71
C ASP A 114 8.79 -16.48 5.67
N MET A 115 7.54 -16.86 5.40
CA MET A 115 6.69 -16.18 4.40
C MET A 115 6.46 -14.69 4.69
N GLY A 116 6.62 -14.26 5.94
CA GLY A 116 6.57 -12.86 6.32
C GLY A 116 7.55 -11.96 5.57
N ILE A 117 8.74 -12.47 5.21
CA ILE A 117 9.75 -11.76 4.42
C ILE A 117 9.23 -11.52 2.99
N LEU A 118 8.60 -12.54 2.39
CA LEU A 118 8.04 -12.46 1.04
C LEU A 118 6.78 -11.60 0.97
N ILE A 119 6.01 -11.54 2.04
CA ILE A 119 4.89 -10.60 2.16
C ILE A 119 5.43 -9.17 2.25
N GLY A 120 6.40 -8.94 3.14
CA GLY A 120 6.97 -7.64 3.42
C GLY A 120 5.97 -6.68 4.10
N LYS A 121 6.32 -5.40 4.15
CA LYS A 121 5.46 -4.39 4.77
C LYS A 121 4.16 -4.23 4.00
N ARG A 122 3.05 -4.73 4.55
CA ARG A 122 1.69 -4.63 3.96
C ARG A 122 1.57 -5.26 2.57
N GLY A 123 2.31 -6.31 2.30
CA GLY A 123 2.25 -7.00 1.02
C GLY A 123 3.04 -6.33 -0.12
N GLN A 124 3.86 -5.31 0.16
CA GLN A 124 4.63 -4.60 -0.87
C GLN A 124 5.65 -5.49 -1.56
N THR A 125 6.33 -6.38 -0.83
CA THR A 125 7.28 -7.33 -1.44
C THR A 125 6.53 -8.31 -2.33
N LEU A 126 5.38 -8.82 -1.86
CA LEU A 126 4.54 -9.74 -2.63
C LEU A 126 4.01 -9.07 -3.91
N ASP A 127 3.59 -7.81 -3.85
CA ASP A 127 3.15 -7.05 -5.03
C ASP A 127 4.31 -6.83 -6.02
N SER A 128 5.53 -6.58 -5.52
CA SER A 128 6.73 -6.43 -6.36
C SER A 128 7.12 -7.75 -7.03
N LEU A 129 7.10 -8.85 -6.29
CA LEU A 129 7.34 -10.19 -6.84
C LEU A 129 6.32 -10.54 -7.93
N GLN A 130 5.03 -10.28 -7.67
CA GLN A 130 3.99 -10.50 -8.68
C GLN A 130 4.24 -9.68 -9.95
N TYR A 131 4.61 -8.41 -9.81
CA TYR A 131 4.90 -7.56 -10.95
C TYR A 131 6.09 -8.06 -11.77
N LEU A 132 7.20 -8.39 -11.12
CA LEU A 132 8.40 -8.90 -11.79
C LEU A 132 8.14 -10.26 -12.46
N THR A 133 7.46 -11.17 -11.78
CA THR A 133 7.06 -12.46 -12.35
C THR A 133 6.15 -12.27 -13.57
N SER A 134 5.23 -11.32 -13.49
CA SER A 134 4.36 -10.97 -14.62
C SER A 134 5.14 -10.46 -15.84
N LEU A 135 6.22 -9.70 -15.64
CA LEU A 135 7.09 -9.26 -16.74
C LEU A 135 7.85 -10.44 -17.37
N VAL A 136 8.37 -11.35 -16.55
CA VAL A 136 9.10 -12.53 -17.03
C VAL A 136 8.19 -13.45 -17.83
N VAL A 137 7.03 -13.79 -17.29
CA VAL A 137 6.04 -14.66 -17.92
C VAL A 137 5.54 -14.10 -19.26
N ASN A 138 5.35 -12.78 -19.34
CA ASN A 138 4.82 -12.13 -20.53
C ASN A 138 5.86 -11.71 -21.56
N LYS A 139 7.17 -11.94 -21.29
CA LYS A 139 8.26 -11.46 -22.15
C LYS A 139 8.17 -12.00 -23.60
N GLU A 140 7.79 -13.26 -23.75
CA GLU A 140 7.74 -13.97 -25.05
C GLU A 140 6.30 -14.28 -25.51
N GLN A 141 5.28 -13.81 -24.76
CA GLN A 141 3.89 -14.07 -25.06
C GLN A 141 3.33 -12.99 -26.01
N GLN A 142 2.54 -13.41 -27.00
CA GLN A 142 1.81 -12.49 -27.89
C GLN A 142 0.65 -11.82 -27.18
N ASP A 143 -0.08 -12.60 -26.37
CA ASP A 143 -1.20 -12.11 -25.57
C ASP A 143 -0.83 -12.07 -24.09
N TYR A 144 -1.24 -11.02 -23.38
CA TYR A 144 -0.92 -10.82 -21.98
C TYR A 144 -1.62 -11.83 -21.08
N VAL A 145 -0.83 -12.57 -20.29
CA VAL A 145 -1.30 -13.49 -19.24
C VAL A 145 -1.34 -12.76 -17.91
N ARG A 146 -2.45 -12.91 -17.20
CA ARG A 146 -2.51 -12.42 -15.83
C ARG A 146 -1.70 -13.34 -14.91
N VAL A 147 -0.86 -12.77 -14.09
CA VAL A 147 -0.15 -13.49 -13.03
C VAL A 147 -0.69 -13.04 -11.67
N LYS A 148 -1.02 -13.99 -10.82
CA LYS A 148 -1.45 -13.75 -9.45
C LYS A 148 -0.54 -14.51 -8.51
N VAL A 149 0.06 -13.80 -7.58
CA VAL A 149 0.96 -14.37 -6.56
C VAL A 149 0.33 -14.17 -5.20
N ASP A 150 0.29 -15.23 -4.40
CA ASP A 150 -0.16 -15.17 -3.00
C ASP A 150 0.71 -16.08 -2.12
N THR A 151 0.59 -15.95 -0.84
CA THR A 151 1.18 -16.82 0.17
C THR A 151 0.26 -16.91 1.37
N GLU A 152 -0.05 -18.12 1.83
CA GLU A 152 -0.90 -18.37 3.00
C GLU A 152 -2.23 -17.58 3.00
N ASN A 153 -2.81 -17.32 1.84
CA ASN A 153 -4.01 -16.47 1.69
C ASN A 153 -3.84 -15.07 2.31
N TYR A 154 -2.65 -14.49 2.23
CA TYR A 154 -2.34 -13.18 2.81
C TYR A 154 -3.30 -12.09 2.33
N ARG A 155 -3.61 -12.05 1.04
CA ARG A 155 -4.47 -11.01 0.46
C ARG A 155 -5.87 -11.01 1.08
N SER A 156 -6.45 -12.18 1.33
CA SER A 156 -7.75 -12.31 2.01
C SER A 156 -7.66 -11.87 3.46
N ARG A 157 -6.69 -12.37 4.22
CA ARG A 157 -6.46 -11.98 5.63
C ARG A 157 -6.21 -10.47 5.77
N ARG A 158 -5.45 -9.89 4.85
CA ARG A 158 -5.17 -8.45 4.83
C ARG A 158 -6.43 -7.63 4.58
N LYS A 159 -7.28 -8.06 3.65
CA LYS A 159 -8.59 -7.43 3.39
C LYS A 159 -9.44 -7.41 4.64
N ASP A 160 -9.59 -8.55 5.34
CA ASP A 160 -10.38 -8.64 6.57
C ASP A 160 -9.82 -7.73 7.68
N THR A 161 -8.50 -7.65 7.79
CA THR A 161 -7.80 -6.74 8.71
C THR A 161 -8.14 -5.27 8.42
N LEU A 162 -8.13 -4.87 7.14
CA LEU A 162 -8.45 -3.50 6.73
C LEU A 162 -9.92 -3.16 6.94
N GLU A 163 -10.84 -4.10 6.69
CA GLU A 163 -12.26 -3.91 6.98
C GLU A 163 -12.53 -3.74 8.48
N ASN A 164 -11.86 -4.54 9.32
CA ASN A 164 -11.96 -4.41 10.78
C ASN A 164 -11.34 -3.11 11.29
N LEU A 165 -10.19 -2.71 10.72
CA LEU A 165 -9.58 -1.41 10.99
C LEU A 165 -10.55 -0.27 10.66
N ALA A 166 -11.18 -0.31 9.49
CA ALA A 166 -12.16 0.69 9.06
C ALA A 166 -13.32 0.82 10.06
N LYS A 167 -13.91 -0.30 10.51
CA LYS A 167 -14.98 -0.32 11.50
C LYS A 167 -14.54 0.30 12.84
N ASN A 168 -13.35 -0.05 13.32
CA ASN A 168 -12.79 0.48 14.56
C ASN A 168 -12.54 2.00 14.49
N ILE A 169 -11.99 2.46 13.37
CA ILE A 169 -11.76 3.89 13.12
C ILE A 169 -13.08 4.66 13.04
N ALA A 170 -14.08 4.12 12.34
CA ALA A 170 -15.41 4.73 12.28
C ALA A 170 -16.04 4.90 13.67
N PHE A 171 -15.92 3.87 14.52
CA PHE A 171 -16.38 3.97 15.91
C PHE A 171 -15.62 5.06 16.69
N LYS A 172 -14.28 5.12 16.55
CA LYS A 172 -13.44 6.14 17.19
C LYS A 172 -13.84 7.54 16.73
N VAL A 173 -13.97 7.78 15.42
CA VAL A 173 -14.36 9.08 14.85
C VAL A 173 -15.76 9.49 15.30
N ARG A 174 -16.71 8.54 15.33
CA ARG A 174 -18.06 8.80 15.85
C ARG A 174 -18.06 9.27 17.31
N LYS A 175 -17.20 8.65 18.15
CA LYS A 175 -17.11 8.97 19.58
C LYS A 175 -16.37 10.30 19.83
N THR A 176 -15.27 10.52 19.15
CA THR A 176 -14.37 11.67 19.40
C THR A 176 -14.75 12.91 18.59
N ARG A 177 -15.50 12.76 17.49
CA ARG A 177 -15.82 13.80 16.50
C ARG A 177 -14.57 14.41 15.83
N LYS A 178 -13.40 13.80 16.02
CA LYS A 178 -12.14 14.26 15.45
C LYS A 178 -11.78 13.42 14.21
N PRO A 179 -11.24 14.03 13.15
CA PRO A 179 -10.76 13.29 11.99
C PRO A 179 -9.61 12.34 12.40
N VAL A 180 -9.52 11.22 11.72
CA VAL A 180 -8.43 10.27 11.87
C VAL A 180 -7.78 10.07 10.51
N VAL A 181 -6.48 10.33 10.45
CA VAL A 181 -5.62 10.11 9.28
C VAL A 181 -5.02 8.72 9.40
N LEU A 182 -5.18 7.91 8.37
CA LEU A 182 -4.58 6.59 8.30
C LEU A 182 -3.18 6.67 7.69
N GLU A 183 -2.43 5.59 7.83
CA GLU A 183 -1.12 5.51 7.21
C GLU A 183 -1.22 5.38 5.68
N PRO A 184 -0.17 5.79 4.93
CA PRO A 184 -0.11 5.60 3.48
C PRO A 184 -0.32 4.13 3.09
N MET A 185 -1.11 3.90 2.05
CA MET A 185 -1.42 2.57 1.55
C MET A 185 -1.70 2.60 0.05
N ASN A 186 -1.58 1.43 -0.60
CA ASN A 186 -1.79 1.31 -2.03
C ASN A 186 -3.25 1.60 -2.44
N PRO A 187 -3.53 1.88 -3.73
CA PRO A 187 -4.88 2.22 -4.21
C PRO A 187 -5.94 1.15 -3.94
N TYR A 188 -5.54 -0.11 -3.94
CA TYR A 188 -6.44 -1.23 -3.66
C TYR A 188 -6.88 -1.26 -2.20
N GLU A 189 -5.93 -1.12 -1.27
CA GLU A 189 -6.21 -1.05 0.17
C GLU A 189 -7.09 0.16 0.54
N ARG A 190 -6.82 1.33 -0.07
CA ARG A 190 -7.66 2.52 0.12
C ARG A 190 -9.10 2.27 -0.33
N ARG A 191 -9.30 1.55 -1.44
CA ARG A 191 -10.63 1.17 -1.94
C ARG A 191 -11.36 0.25 -0.97
N ILE A 192 -10.67 -0.70 -0.33
CA ILE A 192 -11.27 -1.58 0.70
C ILE A 192 -11.84 -0.74 1.84
N ILE A 193 -11.07 0.21 2.37
CA ILE A 193 -11.51 1.08 3.47
C ILE A 193 -12.70 1.96 3.05
N HIS A 194 -12.64 2.57 1.87
CA HIS A 194 -13.75 3.36 1.35
C HIS A 194 -15.02 2.51 1.20
N SER A 195 -14.91 1.32 0.64
CA SER A 195 -16.05 0.39 0.47
C SER A 195 -16.63 -0.04 1.81
N ALA A 196 -15.78 -0.37 2.79
CA ALA A 196 -16.22 -0.79 4.11
C ALA A 196 -16.99 0.31 4.87
N LEU A 197 -16.74 1.58 4.55
CA LEU A 197 -17.36 2.73 5.22
C LEU A 197 -18.40 3.47 4.37
N GLN A 198 -18.59 3.09 3.11
CA GLN A 198 -19.46 3.79 2.16
C GLN A 198 -20.91 3.90 2.65
N GLY A 199 -21.44 2.88 3.34
CA GLY A 199 -22.80 2.88 3.90
C GLY A 199 -22.92 3.47 5.32
N ASN A 200 -21.85 4.01 5.89
CA ASN A 200 -21.85 4.47 7.26
C ASN A 200 -22.52 5.86 7.38
N LYS A 201 -23.52 5.97 8.28
CA LYS A 201 -24.29 7.21 8.46
C LYS A 201 -23.53 8.31 9.22
N TYR A 202 -22.45 7.96 9.92
CA TYR A 202 -21.76 8.85 10.86
C TYR A 202 -20.39 9.31 10.41
N VAL A 203 -19.82 8.66 9.41
CA VAL A 203 -18.47 8.98 8.93
C VAL A 203 -18.45 9.10 7.42
N GLU A 204 -17.52 9.90 6.94
CA GLU A 204 -17.18 10.06 5.53
C GLU A 204 -15.69 9.81 5.34
N THR A 205 -15.29 9.37 4.14
CA THR A 205 -13.90 9.03 3.86
C THR A 205 -13.44 9.66 2.56
N TYR A 206 -12.24 10.23 2.56
CA TYR A 206 -11.56 10.70 1.35
C TYR A 206 -10.09 10.31 1.36
N SER A 207 -9.45 10.35 0.20
CA SER A 207 -8.01 10.07 0.07
C SER A 207 -7.26 11.35 -0.20
N GLU A 208 -6.18 11.58 0.56
CA GLU A 208 -5.34 12.78 0.49
C GLU A 208 -3.89 12.41 0.22
N GLY A 209 -3.11 13.37 -0.33
CA GLY A 209 -1.69 13.18 -0.66
C GLY A 209 -1.45 12.60 -2.04
N ASN A 210 -0.16 12.49 -2.39
CA ASN A 210 0.32 11.90 -3.65
C ASN A 210 0.97 10.55 -3.39
N GLU A 211 0.94 9.65 -4.36
CA GLU A 211 1.68 8.39 -4.28
C GLU A 211 3.19 8.65 -4.12
N PRO A 212 3.91 7.88 -3.31
CA PRO A 212 3.47 6.72 -2.54
C PRO A 212 2.90 7.03 -1.14
N TYR A 213 2.75 8.30 -0.77
CA TYR A 213 2.33 8.73 0.57
C TYR A 213 0.82 8.97 0.69
N ARG A 214 0.06 8.64 -0.36
CA ARG A 214 -1.38 8.83 -0.39
C ARG A 214 -2.08 7.93 0.64
N HIS A 215 -2.98 8.52 1.43
CA HIS A 215 -3.64 7.88 2.57
C HIS A 215 -5.13 8.19 2.62
N VAL A 216 -5.85 7.47 3.48
CA VAL A 216 -7.29 7.70 3.72
C VAL A 216 -7.45 8.53 4.98
N VAL A 217 -8.33 9.51 4.91
CA VAL A 217 -8.79 10.30 6.05
C VAL A 217 -10.25 9.95 6.32
N VAL A 218 -10.57 9.67 7.58
CA VAL A 218 -11.93 9.37 8.04
C VAL A 218 -12.41 10.53 8.89
N VAL A 219 -13.50 11.17 8.49
CA VAL A 219 -14.06 12.34 9.15
C VAL A 219 -15.46 12.06 9.67
N TYR A 220 -15.87 12.79 10.70
CA TYR A 220 -17.25 12.73 11.18
C TYR A 220 -18.18 13.44 10.21
N LYS A 221 -19.23 12.74 9.76
CA LYS A 221 -20.30 13.32 8.97
C LYS A 221 -21.30 13.98 9.94
N GLY A 222 -21.17 15.29 10.16
CA GLY A 222 -22.20 16.04 10.88
C GLY A 222 -23.57 15.84 10.23
N LYS A 223 -24.61 15.73 11.05
CA LYS A 223 -25.98 15.89 10.56
C LYS A 223 -26.23 17.35 10.27
#